data_3feb0fb51c1632ccf8b1c57a11378fab
#
_entry.id   3feb0fb51c1632ccf8b1c57a11378fab
#
_cell.length_a   1.000
_cell.length_b   1.000
_cell.length_c   1.000
_cell.angle_alpha   90.00
_cell.angle_beta   90.00
_cell.angle_gamma   90.00
#
_symmetry.space_group_name_H-M   'P 1'
#
loop_
_entity.id
_entity.type
_entity.pdbx_description
1 polymer ?
#
loop_
_entity_poly.entity_id
_entity_poly.type
_entity_poly.pdbx_seq_one_letter_code
_entity_poly.pdbx_strand_id
1 'polypeptide(L)'
;MNEREVTFEVTQPHIDEGVLWEEGHCPIALALKDELDCWSVKVDSESITLQDAISSGCSARTPAEIADFIHRFDAEEEVAPEVFTITFRTGI
;
A
#
# COMPACT_ATOMS: atom_id res chain seq x y z
N MET A 1 -16.40 4.24 15.89
CA MET A 1 -15.54 4.35 14.73
C MET A 1 -14.17 3.84 15.05
N ASN A 2 -13.70 2.90 14.29
CA ASN A 2 -12.39 2.32 14.55
C ASN A 2 -11.41 2.73 13.48
N GLU A 3 -10.23 3.10 13.93
CA GLU A 3 -9.12 3.40 13.04
C GLU A 3 -7.98 2.47 13.36
N ARG A 4 -7.22 2.12 12.36
CA ARG A 4 -6.04 1.27 12.53
C ARG A 4 -4.85 1.95 11.86
N GLU A 5 -3.83 2.24 12.66
CA GLU A 5 -2.60 2.79 12.13
C GLU A 5 -1.66 1.65 11.79
N VAL A 6 -1.14 1.67 10.57
CA VAL A 6 -0.23 0.65 10.08
C VAL A 6 1.06 1.32 9.64
N THR A 7 2.18 0.88 10.21
CA THR A 7 3.51 1.30 9.77
C THR A 7 4.12 0.12 9.03
N PHE A 8 4.61 0.37 7.84
CA PHE A 8 5.17 -0.70 7.01
C PHE A 8 6.42 -0.20 6.30
N GLU A 9 7.30 -1.12 5.98
CA GLU A 9 8.53 -0.82 5.28
C GLU A 9 8.48 -1.36 3.85
N VAL A 10 8.75 -0.48 2.89
CA VAL A 10 8.94 -0.87 1.49
C VAL A 10 10.42 -1.19 1.34
N THR A 11 10.75 -2.44 1.10
CA THR A 11 12.13 -2.91 0.99
C THR A 11 12.57 -2.98 -0.47
N GLN A 12 13.84 -3.19 -0.70
CA GLN A 12 14.35 -3.35 -2.06
C GLN A 12 13.69 -4.52 -2.81
N PRO A 13 13.50 -5.70 -2.18
CA PRO A 13 12.75 -6.78 -2.86
C PRO A 13 11.35 -6.36 -3.28
N HIS A 14 10.63 -5.56 -2.49
CA HIS A 14 9.32 -5.07 -2.90
C HIS A 14 9.42 -4.21 -4.16
N ILE A 15 10.44 -3.36 -4.23
CA ILE A 15 10.65 -2.51 -5.39
C ILE A 15 11.01 -3.35 -6.61
N ASP A 16 11.88 -4.34 -6.44
CA ASP A 16 12.34 -5.19 -7.54
C ASP A 16 11.23 -6.08 -8.10
N GLU A 17 10.32 -6.54 -7.24
CA GLU A 17 9.22 -7.42 -7.62
C GLU A 17 7.96 -6.65 -8.02
N GLY A 18 7.91 -5.36 -7.73
CA GLY A 18 6.75 -4.54 -8.04
C GLY A 18 6.50 -4.44 -9.54
N VAL A 19 5.23 -4.40 -9.91
CA VAL A 19 4.80 -4.31 -11.31
C VAL A 19 4.24 -2.92 -11.55
N LEU A 20 4.69 -2.29 -12.63
CA LEU A 20 4.23 -0.96 -13.02
C LEU A 20 2.73 -0.97 -13.32
N TRP A 21 2.03 0.05 -12.83
CA TRP A 21 0.60 0.27 -13.12
C TRP A 21 -0.33 -0.84 -12.60
N GLU A 22 0.15 -1.70 -11.71
CA GLU A 22 -0.65 -2.78 -11.14
C GLU A 22 -1.01 -2.44 -9.69
N GLU A 23 -2.28 -2.19 -9.44
CA GLU A 23 -2.78 -1.79 -8.12
C GLU A 23 -2.47 -2.80 -7.02
N GLY A 24 -2.50 -4.07 -7.35
CA GLY A 24 -2.28 -5.14 -6.37
C GLY A 24 -0.86 -5.66 -6.31
N HIS A 25 0.04 -5.15 -7.14
CA HIS A 25 1.41 -5.65 -7.27
C HIS A 25 2.45 -4.56 -7.28
N CYS A 26 2.10 -3.32 -6.97
CA CYS A 26 3.09 -2.26 -6.83
C CYS A 26 3.88 -2.46 -5.52
N PRO A 27 5.04 -1.82 -5.35
CA PRO A 27 5.83 -2.01 -4.13
C PRO A 27 5.07 -1.72 -2.84
N ILE A 28 4.19 -0.72 -2.85
CA ILE A 28 3.37 -0.40 -1.68
C ILE A 28 2.42 -1.55 -1.35
N ALA A 29 1.76 -2.11 -2.37
CA ALA A 29 0.84 -3.22 -2.17
C ALA A 29 1.57 -4.46 -1.64
N LEU A 30 2.74 -4.76 -2.19
CA LEU A 30 3.54 -5.91 -1.75
C LEU A 30 3.99 -5.74 -0.30
N ALA A 31 4.43 -4.54 0.06
CA ALA A 31 4.86 -4.26 1.43
C ALA A 31 3.71 -4.38 2.41
N LEU A 32 2.52 -3.89 2.05
CA LEU A 32 1.35 -4.00 2.91
C LEU A 32 0.90 -5.44 3.07
N LYS A 33 0.96 -6.24 2.02
CA LYS A 33 0.63 -7.66 2.11
C LYS A 33 1.54 -8.38 3.07
N ASP A 34 2.84 -8.09 3.03
CA ASP A 34 3.80 -8.70 3.92
C ASP A 34 3.57 -8.29 5.37
N GLU A 35 3.26 -7.03 5.61
CA GLU A 35 3.06 -6.50 6.95
C GLU A 35 1.76 -7.00 7.57
N LEU A 36 0.69 -7.06 6.79
CA LEU A 36 -0.64 -7.33 7.29
C LEU A 36 -1.15 -8.74 7.01
N ASP A 37 -0.45 -9.49 6.19
CA ASP A 37 -0.85 -10.83 5.79
C ASP A 37 -2.31 -10.87 5.32
N CYS A 38 -2.72 -9.88 4.53
CA CYS A 38 -4.09 -9.81 4.05
C CYS A 38 -4.22 -10.37 2.64
N TRP A 39 -5.45 -10.73 2.30
CA TRP A 39 -5.79 -11.35 1.03
C TRP A 39 -5.48 -10.49 -0.18
N SER A 40 -5.93 -9.26 -0.10
CA SER A 40 -5.92 -8.37 -1.24
C SER A 40 -5.60 -6.97 -0.79
N VAL A 41 -4.69 -6.34 -1.52
CA VAL A 41 -4.35 -4.94 -1.32
C VAL A 41 -4.44 -4.27 -2.68
N LYS A 42 -5.20 -3.18 -2.76
CA LYS A 42 -5.28 -2.36 -3.96
C LYS A 42 -4.80 -0.98 -3.60
N VAL A 43 -3.83 -0.48 -4.34
CA VAL A 43 -3.20 0.81 -4.06
C VAL A 43 -3.23 1.65 -5.33
N ASP A 44 -3.87 2.81 -5.25
CA ASP A 44 -3.77 3.79 -6.32
C ASP A 44 -3.44 5.16 -5.73
N SER A 45 -3.37 6.17 -6.58
CA SER A 45 -2.96 7.50 -6.12
C SER A 45 -4.01 8.20 -5.25
N GLU A 46 -5.21 7.66 -5.18
CA GLU A 46 -6.30 8.26 -4.42
C GLU A 46 -6.65 7.48 -3.16
N SER A 47 -6.62 6.15 -3.23
CA SER A 47 -7.04 5.32 -2.11
C SER A 47 -6.27 4.02 -2.03
N ILE A 48 -6.25 3.47 -0.82
CA ILE A 48 -5.66 2.15 -0.54
C ILE A 48 -6.75 1.32 0.12
N THR A 49 -7.02 0.15 -0.44
CA THR A 49 -8.06 -0.74 0.06
C THR A 49 -7.45 -2.08 0.45
N LEU A 50 -7.77 -2.53 1.66
CA LEU A 50 -7.34 -3.82 2.18
C LEU A 50 -8.56 -4.73 2.32
N GLN A 51 -8.38 -6.01 2.02
CA GLN A 51 -9.45 -6.98 2.19
C GLN A 51 -8.86 -8.28 2.70
N ASP A 52 -9.48 -8.86 3.71
CA ASP A 52 -9.06 -10.17 4.20
C ASP A 52 -10.27 -11.12 4.27
N ALA A 53 -9.99 -12.38 4.67
CA ALA A 53 -11.01 -13.42 4.65
C ALA A 53 -12.11 -13.23 5.70
N ILE A 54 -11.86 -12.42 6.70
CA ILE A 54 -12.72 -12.32 7.87
C ILE A 54 -13.50 -11.02 7.90
N SER A 55 -12.87 -9.93 7.50
CA SER A 55 -13.49 -8.62 7.57
C SER A 55 -13.98 -8.15 6.21
N SER A 56 -14.90 -7.20 6.22
CA SER A 56 -15.41 -6.61 5.00
C SER A 56 -14.41 -5.69 4.31
N GLY A 57 -13.26 -5.52 4.91
CA GLY A 57 -12.23 -4.67 4.35
C GLY A 57 -12.11 -3.33 5.06
N CYS A 58 -11.04 -2.64 4.79
CA CYS A 58 -10.83 -1.29 5.27
C CYS A 58 -10.13 -0.48 4.19
N SER A 59 -10.27 0.81 4.26
CA SER A 59 -9.70 1.69 3.24
C SER A 59 -9.12 2.95 3.89
N ALA A 60 -8.26 3.60 3.13
CA ALA A 60 -7.66 4.85 3.54
C ALA A 60 -7.43 5.71 2.31
N ARG A 61 -7.38 7.02 2.50
CA ARG A 61 -6.93 7.92 1.46
C ARG A 61 -5.42 7.77 1.35
N THR A 62 -4.90 7.71 0.14
CA THR A 62 -3.46 7.58 -0.08
C THR A 62 -2.75 8.87 0.37
N PRO A 63 -1.84 8.79 1.35
CA PRO A 63 -1.05 9.95 1.74
C PRO A 63 -0.21 10.49 0.58
N ALA A 64 0.06 11.79 0.60
CA ALA A 64 0.79 12.44 -0.48
C ALA A 64 2.16 11.81 -0.75
N GLU A 65 2.89 11.43 0.29
CA GLU A 65 4.21 10.83 0.13
C GLU A 65 4.14 9.46 -0.53
N ILE A 66 3.07 8.71 -0.28
CA ILE A 66 2.87 7.41 -0.92
C ILE A 66 2.43 7.59 -2.37
N ALA A 67 1.54 8.55 -2.64
CA ALA A 67 1.14 8.85 -4.00
C ALA A 67 2.33 9.30 -4.84
N ASP A 68 3.22 10.10 -4.28
CA ASP A 68 4.44 10.52 -4.94
C ASP A 68 5.35 9.33 -5.25
N PHE A 69 5.51 8.42 -4.29
CA PHE A 69 6.29 7.20 -4.50
C PHE A 69 5.72 6.37 -5.66
N ILE A 70 4.41 6.20 -5.69
CA ILE A 70 3.73 5.43 -6.75
C ILE A 70 3.96 6.09 -8.11
N HIS A 71 3.80 7.40 -8.19
CA HIS A 71 3.99 8.13 -9.45
C HIS A 71 5.41 7.99 -9.97
N ARG A 72 6.39 8.10 -9.07
CA ARG A 72 7.80 7.95 -9.46
C ARG A 72 8.09 6.52 -9.91
N PHE A 73 7.56 5.54 -9.19
CA PHE A 73 7.75 4.14 -9.55
C PHE A 73 7.14 3.85 -10.93
N ASP A 74 5.92 4.29 -11.16
CA ASP A 74 5.21 4.04 -12.43
C ASP A 74 5.87 4.79 -13.59
N ALA A 75 6.54 5.90 -13.33
CA ALA A 75 7.30 6.62 -14.34
C ALA A 75 8.70 6.03 -14.56
N GLU A 76 9.01 4.92 -13.91
CA GLU A 76 10.30 4.24 -13.98
C GLU A 76 11.45 5.09 -13.46
N GLU A 77 11.14 6.02 -12.56
CA GLU A 77 12.17 6.77 -11.87
C GLU A 77 12.74 5.92 -10.73
N GLU A 78 13.95 6.24 -10.34
CA GLU A 78 14.59 5.53 -9.23
C GLU A 78 13.86 5.85 -7.92
N VAL A 79 13.49 4.79 -7.20
CA VAL A 79 12.91 4.91 -5.86
C VAL A 79 13.73 4.09 -4.89
N ALA A 80 13.72 4.47 -3.62
CA ALA A 80 14.50 3.83 -2.58
C ALA A 80 13.58 3.23 -1.51
N PRO A 81 14.05 2.25 -0.73
CA PRO A 81 13.28 1.74 0.41
C PRO A 81 12.90 2.87 1.36
N GLU A 82 11.66 2.83 1.85
CA GLU A 82 11.12 3.83 2.76
C GLU A 82 10.14 3.21 3.73
N VAL A 83 9.94 3.88 4.85
CA VAL A 83 8.94 3.48 5.86
C VAL A 83 7.78 4.46 5.77
N PHE A 84 6.57 3.91 5.72
CA PHE A 84 5.34 4.71 5.64
C PHE A 84 4.38 4.32 6.76
N THR A 85 3.55 5.26 7.15
CA THR A 85 2.48 5.04 8.12
C THR A 85 1.16 5.49 7.51
N ILE A 86 0.14 4.64 7.60
CA ILE A 86 -1.19 4.91 7.07
C ILE A 86 -2.22 4.62 8.15
N THR A 87 -3.25 5.45 8.25
CA THR A 87 -4.38 5.20 9.13
C THR A 87 -5.56 4.74 8.29
N PHE A 88 -6.01 3.52 8.53
CA PHE A 88 -7.16 2.93 7.85
C PHE A 88 -8.41 3.08 8.70
N ARG A 89 -9.53 3.31 8.05
CA ARG A 89 -10.84 3.29 8.69
C ARG A 89 -11.45 1.93 8.47
N THR A 90 -11.87 1.31 9.54
CA THR A 90 -12.59 0.05 9.45
C THR A 90 -14.04 0.33 9.11
N GLY A 91 -14.61 -0.51 8.25
CA GLY A 91 -15.93 -0.25 7.66
C GLY A 91 -17.11 -0.65 8.52
N ILE A 92 -17.13 -0.27 9.77
CA ILE A 92 -18.27 -0.63 10.63
C ILE A 92 -18.84 0.60 11.30
#